data_f7036fb31163f769ed334783f311938f
#
_entry.id   f7036fb31163f769ed334783f311938f
#
_cell.length_a   1.000
_cell.length_b   1.000
_cell.length_c   1.000
_cell.angle_alpha   90.00
_cell.angle_beta   90.00
_cell.angle_gamma   90.00
#
_symmetry.space_group_name_H-M   'P 1'
#
loop_
_entity.id
_entity.type
_entity.pdbx_description
1 polymer ?
#
loop_
_entity_poly.entity_id
_entity_poly.type
_entity_poly.pdbx_seq_one_letter_code
_entity_poly.pdbx_strand_id
1 'polypeptide(L)'
;MKELFVEKVVDETTDFLDNNQRLKLKEILTEVCIYYRIEVLEQSQKEEMQKNNKEILNRFIASKEIEGCSIRTLNYYKDNINKMLDTVNLPIIEITTEILRKYLADYKSNSNAGMVTIDNIRRTLSSFFAWLENEDYIVKSPVRRIHKVKTTRRVKETLTDENLEKLRDTCSNVRDLAILELLISTGMRVGEITRLNISDMNFQERSCIVLGKGNSEREVYFSAKSKMYIKKYLETRTDNNEALFVSLIKPYNRLGISGIEIVIRNLGREANINKVHPHKFRRTMATMAVDKGMPIEQVQKLLGHIKIDTTMEYAMVNQNNVKNSHRKFIS
;
A
#
# COMPACT_ATOMS: atom_id res chain seq x y z
N MET A 1 10.01 -37.08 30.57
CA MET A 1 9.40 -36.03 29.68
C MET A 1 8.51 -36.62 28.60
N LYS A 2 8.98 -37.57 27.77
CA LYS A 2 8.15 -38.26 26.78
C LYS A 2 6.95 -38.97 27.40
N GLU A 3 7.17 -39.72 28.48
CA GLU A 3 6.09 -40.40 29.22
C GLU A 3 5.06 -39.41 29.77
N LEU A 4 5.50 -38.30 30.37
CA LEU A 4 4.62 -37.27 30.90
C LEU A 4 3.77 -36.60 29.80
N PHE A 5 4.34 -36.42 28.60
CA PHE A 5 3.61 -35.89 27.44
C PHE A 5 2.54 -36.87 26.97
N VAL A 6 2.88 -38.18 26.87
CA VAL A 6 1.95 -39.23 26.46
C VAL A 6 0.81 -39.34 27.46
N GLU A 7 1.11 -39.35 28.76
CA GLU A 7 0.09 -39.42 29.82
C GLU A 7 -0.87 -38.21 29.75
N LYS A 8 -0.32 -37.00 29.63
CA LYS A 8 -1.12 -35.78 29.54
C LYS A 8 -2.06 -35.77 28.32
N VAL A 9 -1.57 -36.22 27.15
CA VAL A 9 -2.42 -36.30 25.95
C VAL A 9 -3.52 -37.33 26.13
N VAL A 10 -3.22 -38.47 26.75
CA VAL A 10 -4.21 -39.54 27.03
C VAL A 10 -5.25 -39.06 28.06
N ASP A 11 -4.83 -38.31 29.08
CA ASP A 11 -5.74 -37.75 30.09
C ASP A 11 -6.69 -36.71 29.48
N GLU A 12 -6.19 -35.81 28.62
CA GLU A 12 -7.01 -34.79 27.93
C GLU A 12 -8.00 -35.39 26.93
N THR A 13 -7.85 -36.67 26.53
CA THR A 13 -8.80 -37.37 25.66
C THR A 13 -9.87 -38.17 26.40
N THR A 14 -9.91 -38.06 27.73
CA THR A 14 -10.80 -38.82 28.60
C THR A 14 -12.29 -38.62 28.30
N ASP A 15 -12.67 -37.42 27.87
CA ASP A 15 -14.05 -36.99 27.65
C ASP A 15 -14.66 -37.52 26.32
N PHE A 16 -13.82 -37.95 25.38
CA PHE A 16 -14.27 -38.32 24.02
C PHE A 16 -13.70 -39.62 23.47
N LEU A 17 -12.77 -40.33 24.17
CA LEU A 17 -12.24 -41.63 23.79
C LEU A 17 -12.57 -42.68 24.85
N ASP A 18 -12.98 -43.88 24.40
CA ASP A 18 -13.18 -45.03 25.27
C ASP A 18 -11.81 -45.61 25.75
N ASN A 19 -11.89 -46.54 26.75
CA ASN A 19 -10.70 -47.12 27.34
C ASN A 19 -9.77 -47.85 26.33
N ASN A 20 -10.36 -48.54 25.35
CA ASN A 20 -9.58 -49.25 24.33
C ASN A 20 -8.92 -48.31 23.34
N GLN A 21 -9.61 -47.24 22.96
CA GLN A 21 -9.09 -46.20 22.09
C GLN A 21 -7.93 -45.44 22.79
N ARG A 22 -8.05 -45.14 24.07
CA ARG A 22 -6.98 -44.50 24.88
C ARG A 22 -5.74 -45.38 25.01
N LEU A 23 -5.90 -46.70 25.23
CA LEU A 23 -4.78 -47.62 25.25
C LEU A 23 -4.03 -47.65 23.92
N LYS A 24 -4.78 -47.74 22.82
CA LYS A 24 -4.21 -47.71 21.48
C LYS A 24 -3.52 -46.37 21.14
N LEU A 25 -4.10 -45.25 21.58
CA LEU A 25 -3.50 -43.93 21.44
C LEU A 25 -2.18 -43.83 22.23
N LYS A 26 -2.16 -44.38 23.46
CA LYS A 26 -0.93 -44.40 24.30
C LYS A 26 0.18 -45.21 23.63
N GLU A 27 -0.10 -46.38 23.05
CA GLU A 27 0.87 -47.19 22.32
C GLU A 27 1.45 -46.40 21.12
N ILE A 28 0.55 -45.84 20.26
CA ILE A 28 0.98 -45.06 19.09
C ILE A 28 1.84 -43.86 19.48
N LEU A 29 1.42 -43.09 20.47
CA LEU A 29 2.17 -41.94 20.95
C LEU A 29 3.54 -42.35 21.52
N THR A 30 3.61 -43.47 22.25
CA THR A 30 4.87 -43.95 22.80
C THR A 30 5.86 -44.32 21.70
N GLU A 31 5.39 -45.03 20.66
CA GLU A 31 6.24 -45.36 19.50
C GLU A 31 6.69 -44.14 18.72
N VAL A 32 5.77 -43.23 18.43
CA VAL A 32 6.09 -41.99 17.67
C VAL A 32 7.05 -41.10 18.44
N CYS A 33 6.86 -40.93 19.74
CA CYS A 33 7.71 -40.10 20.59
C CYS A 33 9.16 -40.59 20.70
N ILE A 34 9.47 -41.84 20.29
CA ILE A 34 10.85 -42.32 20.24
C ILE A 34 11.70 -41.48 19.24
N TYR A 35 11.09 -41.10 18.13
CA TYR A 35 11.74 -40.40 17.04
C TYR A 35 11.78 -38.86 17.22
N TYR A 36 11.16 -38.33 18.28
CA TYR A 36 11.08 -36.88 18.51
C TYR A 36 11.70 -36.48 19.85
N ARG A 37 12.35 -35.34 19.88
CA ARG A 37 12.77 -34.67 21.12
C ARG A 37 11.61 -33.81 21.61
N ILE A 38 11.01 -34.18 22.72
CA ILE A 38 9.90 -33.45 23.34
C ILE A 38 10.45 -32.62 24.49
N GLU A 39 10.30 -31.32 24.40
CA GLU A 39 10.66 -30.36 25.44
C GLU A 39 9.39 -29.63 25.91
N VAL A 40 9.22 -29.48 27.22
CA VAL A 40 8.15 -28.64 27.80
C VAL A 40 8.63 -27.20 27.70
N LEU A 41 8.02 -26.44 26.82
CA LEU A 41 8.18 -24.99 26.83
C LEU A 41 7.36 -24.45 28.01
N GLU A 42 8.02 -24.11 29.10
CA GLU A 42 7.38 -23.36 30.18
C GLU A 42 6.81 -22.06 29.64
N GLN A 43 5.72 -21.58 30.24
CA GLN A 43 5.06 -20.34 29.83
C GLN A 43 6.05 -19.15 29.86
N SER A 44 6.99 -19.16 30.81
CA SER A 44 8.11 -18.24 30.91
C SER A 44 9.01 -18.23 29.67
N GLN A 45 9.33 -19.38 29.10
CA GLN A 45 10.19 -19.48 27.90
C GLN A 45 9.48 -18.95 26.65
N LYS A 46 8.17 -19.15 26.54
CA LYS A 46 7.37 -18.55 25.44
C LYS A 46 7.30 -17.03 25.57
N GLU A 47 7.12 -16.52 26.76
CA GLU A 47 7.09 -15.09 27.03
C GLU A 47 8.47 -14.44 26.76
N GLU A 48 9.55 -15.10 27.14
CA GLU A 48 10.91 -14.67 26.87
C GLU A 48 11.21 -14.67 25.35
N MET A 49 10.81 -15.72 24.64
CA MET A 49 10.93 -15.80 23.18
C MET A 49 10.16 -14.65 22.49
N GLN A 50 8.92 -14.42 22.88
CA GLN A 50 8.11 -13.34 22.32
C GLN A 50 8.69 -11.98 22.64
N LYS A 51 9.24 -11.79 23.84
CA LYS A 51 9.95 -10.57 24.22
C LYS A 51 11.17 -10.34 23.35
N ASN A 52 11.99 -11.37 23.15
CA ASN A 52 13.18 -11.31 22.30
C ASN A 52 12.81 -10.98 20.83
N ASN A 53 11.81 -11.64 20.27
CA ASN A 53 11.32 -11.35 18.92
C ASN A 53 10.85 -9.88 18.77
N LYS A 54 10.17 -9.33 19.78
CA LYS A 54 9.72 -7.92 19.80
C LYS A 54 10.91 -6.95 19.91
N GLU A 55 11.91 -7.27 20.71
CA GLU A 55 13.12 -6.45 20.82
C GLU A 55 13.87 -6.37 19.49
N ILE A 56 14.07 -7.50 18.82
CA ILE A 56 14.71 -7.57 17.51
C ILE A 56 13.90 -6.77 16.48
N LEU A 57 12.58 -6.92 16.46
CA LEU A 57 11.72 -6.13 15.57
C LEU A 57 11.84 -4.63 15.84
N ASN A 58 11.85 -4.20 17.10
CA ASN A 58 12.02 -2.79 17.45
C ASN A 58 13.37 -2.24 16.97
N ARG A 59 14.46 -3.00 17.08
CA ARG A 59 15.78 -2.62 16.54
C ARG A 59 15.74 -2.47 15.01
N PHE A 60 15.10 -3.39 14.31
CA PHE A 60 14.89 -3.28 12.86
C PHE A 60 14.11 -2.00 12.49
N ILE A 61 13.02 -1.71 13.21
CA ILE A 61 12.21 -0.49 12.94
C ILE A 61 13.05 0.77 13.20
N ALA A 62 13.82 0.82 14.29
CA ALA A 62 14.72 1.94 14.58
C ALA A 62 15.80 2.12 13.50
N SER A 63 16.40 1.02 13.02
CA SER A 63 17.36 1.06 11.91
C SER A 63 16.72 1.65 10.64
N LYS A 64 15.49 1.23 10.30
CA LYS A 64 14.76 1.75 9.12
C LYS A 64 14.31 3.21 9.28
N GLU A 65 14.08 3.66 10.50
CA GLU A 65 13.81 5.07 10.80
C GLU A 65 15.04 5.94 10.53
N ILE A 66 16.22 5.52 11.00
CA ILE A 66 17.51 6.19 10.73
C ILE A 66 17.82 6.21 9.23
N GLU A 67 17.46 5.16 8.48
CA GLU A 67 17.57 5.10 7.01
C GLU A 67 16.59 6.06 6.30
N GLY A 68 15.74 6.80 7.02
CA GLY A 68 14.81 7.80 6.47
C GLY A 68 13.49 7.20 5.96
N CYS A 69 13.11 6.03 6.39
CA CYS A 69 11.80 5.46 6.07
C CYS A 69 10.66 6.30 6.67
N SER A 70 9.59 6.53 5.89
CA SER A 70 8.41 7.24 6.40
C SER A 70 7.71 6.44 7.51
N ILE A 71 7.07 7.14 8.47
CA ILE A 71 6.26 6.54 9.54
C ILE A 71 5.25 5.52 8.98
N ARG A 72 4.61 5.82 7.84
CA ARG A 72 3.69 4.89 7.19
C ARG A 72 4.38 3.59 6.74
N THR A 73 5.61 3.68 6.25
CA THR A 73 6.41 2.51 5.85
C THR A 73 6.82 1.69 7.06
N LEU A 74 7.24 2.36 8.14
CA LEU A 74 7.62 1.72 9.41
C LEU A 74 6.43 0.97 10.01
N ASN A 75 5.26 1.58 10.08
CA ASN A 75 4.04 0.93 10.55
C ASN A 75 3.68 -0.28 9.67
N TYR A 76 3.77 -0.14 8.34
CA TYR A 76 3.50 -1.25 7.43
C TYR A 76 4.47 -2.42 7.65
N TYR A 77 5.75 -2.15 7.88
CA TYR A 77 6.74 -3.18 8.23
C TYR A 77 6.38 -3.85 9.56
N LYS A 78 6.15 -3.04 10.59
CA LYS A 78 5.80 -3.52 11.94
C LYS A 78 4.57 -4.43 11.94
N ASP A 79 3.50 -4.00 11.27
CA ASP A 79 2.24 -4.76 11.21
C ASP A 79 2.41 -6.11 10.50
N ASN A 80 3.09 -6.12 9.34
CA ASN A 80 3.28 -7.37 8.58
C ASN A 80 4.23 -8.34 9.27
N ILE A 81 5.29 -7.84 9.92
CA ILE A 81 6.25 -8.69 10.62
C ILE A 81 5.63 -9.23 11.91
N ASN A 82 4.94 -8.42 12.71
CA ASN A 82 4.21 -8.89 13.89
C ASN A 82 3.22 -9.97 13.51
N LYS A 83 2.41 -9.75 12.48
CA LYS A 83 1.44 -10.75 12.02
C LYS A 83 2.10 -12.07 11.63
N MET A 84 3.26 -12.02 11.00
CA MET A 84 4.04 -13.22 10.68
C MET A 84 4.56 -13.90 11.96
N LEU A 85 5.14 -13.15 12.90
CA LEU A 85 5.68 -13.68 14.15
C LEU A 85 4.58 -14.31 15.02
N ASP A 86 3.42 -13.65 15.13
CA ASP A 86 2.27 -14.16 15.88
C ASP A 86 1.70 -15.44 15.25
N THR A 87 1.69 -15.53 13.91
CA THR A 87 1.17 -16.71 13.21
C THR A 87 2.14 -17.89 13.27
N VAL A 88 3.43 -17.64 13.08
CA VAL A 88 4.48 -18.67 13.06
C VAL A 88 4.82 -19.15 14.48
N ASN A 89 4.79 -18.22 15.45
CA ASN A 89 5.04 -18.47 16.87
C ASN A 89 6.33 -19.27 17.16
N LEU A 90 7.44 -18.87 16.52
CA LEU A 90 8.77 -19.43 16.68
C LEU A 90 9.80 -18.32 16.94
N PRO A 91 10.96 -18.64 17.54
CA PRO A 91 12.10 -17.74 17.57
C PRO A 91 12.49 -17.33 16.15
N ILE A 92 12.82 -16.05 15.94
CA ILE A 92 13.19 -15.52 14.62
C ILE A 92 14.31 -16.34 13.97
N ILE A 93 15.29 -16.78 14.74
CA ILE A 93 16.45 -17.56 14.27
C ILE A 93 16.08 -18.96 13.74
N GLU A 94 14.93 -19.50 14.14
CA GLU A 94 14.45 -20.82 13.73
C GLU A 94 13.53 -20.76 12.49
N ILE A 95 13.19 -19.57 12.02
CA ILE A 95 12.28 -19.41 10.88
C ILE A 95 12.99 -19.80 9.59
N THR A 96 12.53 -20.89 8.98
CA THR A 96 13.08 -21.44 7.74
C THR A 96 12.33 -20.94 6.50
N THR A 97 12.91 -21.19 5.32
CA THR A 97 12.25 -20.89 4.02
C THR A 97 10.90 -21.60 3.86
N GLU A 98 10.79 -22.84 4.38
CA GLU A 98 9.56 -23.64 4.26
C GLU A 98 8.45 -23.08 5.14
N ILE A 99 8.77 -22.65 6.36
CA ILE A 99 7.84 -22.00 7.28
C ILE A 99 7.29 -20.72 6.64
N LEU A 100 8.16 -19.90 6.02
CA LEU A 100 7.71 -18.68 5.36
C LEU A 100 6.88 -18.94 4.10
N ARG A 101 7.18 -19.98 3.34
CA ARG A 101 6.35 -20.39 2.19
C ARG A 101 4.97 -20.83 2.65
N LYS A 102 4.89 -21.64 3.72
CA LYS A 102 3.62 -22.06 4.32
C LYS A 102 2.84 -20.85 4.81
N TYR A 103 3.47 -19.95 5.58
CA TYR A 103 2.85 -18.71 6.05
C TYR A 103 2.23 -17.89 4.89
N LEU A 104 2.97 -17.68 3.80
CA LEU A 104 2.47 -16.91 2.65
C LEU A 104 1.32 -17.63 1.91
N ALA A 105 1.36 -18.96 1.84
CA ALA A 105 0.30 -19.78 1.26
C ALA A 105 -0.97 -19.74 2.11
N ASP A 106 -0.84 -19.92 3.41
CA ASP A 106 -1.95 -19.88 4.38
C ASP A 106 -2.55 -18.46 4.44
N TYR A 107 -1.71 -17.42 4.44
CA TYR A 107 -2.18 -16.04 4.37
C TYR A 107 -3.02 -15.78 3.12
N LYS A 108 -2.58 -16.27 1.95
CA LYS A 108 -3.33 -16.15 0.70
C LYS A 108 -4.69 -16.84 0.78
N SER A 109 -4.73 -18.05 1.31
CA SER A 109 -5.96 -18.85 1.40
C SER A 109 -6.96 -18.26 2.39
N ASN A 110 -6.49 -17.84 3.57
CA ASN A 110 -7.35 -17.36 4.67
C ASN A 110 -7.87 -15.93 4.45
N SER A 111 -7.09 -15.07 3.80
CA SER A 111 -7.45 -13.64 3.60
C SER A 111 -7.97 -13.32 2.20
N ASN A 112 -8.07 -14.30 1.30
CA ASN A 112 -8.39 -14.10 -0.12
C ASN A 112 -7.53 -12.99 -0.78
N ALA A 113 -6.27 -12.88 -0.32
CA ALA A 113 -5.37 -11.81 -0.74
C ALA A 113 -4.90 -11.99 -2.18
N GLY A 114 -4.90 -10.90 -2.94
CA GLY A 114 -4.36 -10.88 -4.29
C GLY A 114 -2.84 -11.09 -4.33
N MET A 115 -2.31 -11.60 -5.45
CA MET A 115 -0.88 -11.89 -5.64
C MET A 115 0.04 -10.67 -5.39
N VAL A 116 -0.46 -9.46 -5.65
CA VAL A 116 0.27 -8.20 -5.35
C VAL A 116 0.45 -8.01 -3.85
N THR A 117 -0.57 -8.31 -3.05
CA THR A 117 -0.50 -8.25 -1.58
C THR A 117 0.54 -9.24 -1.05
N ILE A 118 0.52 -10.47 -1.56
CA ILE A 118 1.49 -11.52 -1.19
C ILE A 118 2.92 -11.08 -1.54
N ASP A 119 3.15 -10.51 -2.74
CA ASP A 119 4.49 -9.99 -3.09
C ASP A 119 4.93 -8.82 -2.20
N ASN A 120 4.00 -7.96 -1.77
CA ASN A 120 4.31 -6.87 -0.86
C ASN A 120 4.72 -7.39 0.54
N ILE A 121 3.99 -8.40 1.06
CA ILE A 121 4.37 -9.06 2.32
C ILE A 121 5.74 -9.73 2.17
N ARG A 122 5.95 -10.49 1.09
CA ARG A 122 7.25 -11.10 0.79
C ARG A 122 8.39 -10.07 0.78
N ARG A 123 8.18 -8.89 0.19
CA ARG A 123 9.18 -7.79 0.17
C ARG A 123 9.47 -7.26 1.57
N THR A 124 8.45 -7.11 2.40
CA THR A 124 8.61 -6.72 3.80
C THR A 124 9.46 -7.75 4.55
N LEU A 125 9.12 -9.04 4.44
CA LEU A 125 9.89 -10.12 5.03
C LEU A 125 11.32 -10.18 4.47
N SER A 126 11.50 -9.94 3.16
CA SER A 126 12.83 -9.88 2.54
C SER A 126 13.69 -8.76 3.12
N SER A 127 13.10 -7.59 3.37
CA SER A 127 13.80 -6.46 3.99
C SER A 127 14.20 -6.79 5.44
N PHE A 128 13.31 -7.41 6.20
CA PHE A 128 13.56 -7.79 7.59
C PHE A 128 14.65 -8.86 7.72
N PHE A 129 14.51 -9.97 7.00
CA PHE A 129 15.47 -11.07 7.07
C PHE A 129 16.83 -10.75 6.42
N ALA A 130 16.87 -9.83 5.45
CA ALA A 130 18.14 -9.31 4.94
C ALA A 130 18.85 -8.42 5.96
N TRP A 131 18.10 -7.62 6.72
CA TRP A 131 18.66 -6.85 7.83
C TRP A 131 19.18 -7.78 8.94
N LEU A 132 18.47 -8.84 9.31
CA LEU A 132 18.92 -9.84 10.27
C LEU A 132 20.21 -10.55 9.82
N GLU A 133 20.35 -10.85 8.53
CA GLU A 133 21.57 -11.42 7.94
C GLU A 133 22.73 -10.41 8.01
N ASN A 134 22.49 -9.12 7.73
CA ASN A 134 23.51 -8.08 7.76
C ASN A 134 23.97 -7.70 9.19
N GLU A 135 23.12 -7.89 10.19
CA GLU A 135 23.42 -7.65 11.61
C GLU A 135 23.85 -8.94 12.34
N ASP A 136 24.18 -9.99 11.60
CA ASP A 136 24.69 -11.28 12.11
C ASP A 136 23.74 -12.02 13.08
N TYR A 137 22.42 -11.69 13.09
CA TYR A 137 21.43 -12.46 13.85
C TYR A 137 21.18 -13.84 13.25
N ILE A 138 21.33 -13.97 11.94
CA ILE A 138 21.15 -15.20 11.17
C ILE A 138 22.25 -15.31 10.11
N VAL A 139 22.68 -16.54 9.84
CA VAL A 139 23.75 -16.80 8.86
C VAL A 139 23.27 -16.51 7.42
N LYS A 140 21.98 -16.75 7.13
CA LYS A 140 21.42 -16.61 5.79
C LYS A 140 19.93 -16.34 5.82
N SER A 141 19.48 -15.35 5.05
CA SER A 141 18.07 -14.99 4.94
C SER A 141 17.22 -16.12 4.34
N PRO A 142 16.20 -16.61 5.08
CA PRO A 142 15.29 -17.66 4.58
C PRO A 142 14.42 -17.19 3.41
N VAL A 143 14.23 -15.87 3.21
CA VAL A 143 13.43 -15.31 2.11
C VAL A 143 14.19 -15.35 0.79
N ARG A 144 15.51 -15.50 0.78
CA ARG A 144 16.35 -15.46 -0.43
C ARG A 144 15.91 -16.46 -1.51
N ARG A 145 15.35 -17.61 -1.11
CA ARG A 145 14.82 -18.64 -2.02
C ARG A 145 13.34 -18.46 -2.38
N ILE A 146 12.71 -17.39 -1.91
CA ILE A 146 11.31 -17.06 -2.23
C ILE A 146 11.31 -15.98 -3.30
N HIS A 147 11.16 -16.40 -4.56
CA HIS A 147 11.20 -15.50 -5.70
C HIS A 147 9.99 -14.56 -5.76
N LYS A 148 10.14 -13.48 -6.51
CA LYS A 148 9.08 -12.52 -6.79
C LYS A 148 7.85 -13.23 -7.34
N VAL A 149 6.69 -12.90 -6.79
CA VAL A 149 5.40 -13.43 -7.26
C VAL A 149 5.08 -12.84 -8.63
N LYS A 150 4.84 -13.70 -9.61
CA LYS A 150 4.41 -13.26 -10.95
C LYS A 150 2.99 -12.66 -10.85
N THR A 151 2.86 -11.41 -11.23
CA THR A 151 1.56 -10.72 -11.32
C THR A 151 1.28 -10.38 -12.77
N THR A 152 0.06 -10.61 -13.23
CA THR A 152 -0.35 -10.17 -14.57
C THR A 152 -0.41 -8.64 -14.59
N ARG A 153 0.30 -8.02 -15.51
CA ARG A 153 0.17 -6.58 -15.79
C ARG A 153 -1.16 -6.37 -16.52
N ARG A 154 -2.14 -5.81 -15.86
CA ARG A 154 -3.38 -5.36 -16.49
C ARG A 154 -3.26 -3.88 -16.77
N VAL A 155 -3.60 -3.49 -18.00
CA VAL A 155 -3.77 -2.07 -18.33
C VAL A 155 -4.90 -1.53 -17.44
N LYS A 156 -4.57 -0.52 -16.64
CA LYS A 156 -5.54 0.07 -15.72
C LYS A 156 -6.36 1.11 -16.48
N GLU A 157 -7.68 1.01 -16.39
CA GLU A 157 -8.62 1.93 -17.03
C GLU A 157 -8.39 3.39 -16.62
N THR A 158 -8.57 4.29 -17.57
CA THR A 158 -8.64 5.74 -17.41
C THR A 158 -10.10 6.20 -17.42
N LEU A 159 -10.35 7.48 -17.17
CA LEU A 159 -11.65 8.11 -17.37
C LEU A 159 -11.71 8.63 -18.81
N THR A 160 -12.85 8.46 -19.47
CA THR A 160 -13.12 9.09 -20.78
C THR A 160 -13.54 10.55 -20.58
N ASP A 161 -13.56 11.32 -21.65
CA ASP A 161 -14.02 12.72 -21.62
C ASP A 161 -15.48 12.80 -21.14
N GLU A 162 -16.37 11.88 -21.59
CA GLU A 162 -17.77 11.80 -21.14
C GLU A 162 -17.87 11.49 -19.65
N ASN A 163 -16.97 10.62 -19.12
CA ASN A 163 -16.93 10.34 -17.70
C ASN A 163 -16.52 11.57 -16.88
N LEU A 164 -15.60 12.38 -17.41
CA LEU A 164 -15.18 13.61 -16.76
C LEU A 164 -16.30 14.64 -16.74
N GLU A 165 -17.08 14.79 -17.83
CA GLU A 165 -18.24 15.67 -17.86
C GLU A 165 -19.34 15.19 -16.90
N LYS A 166 -19.68 13.90 -16.89
CA LYS A 166 -20.64 13.34 -15.91
C LYS A 166 -20.23 13.62 -14.46
N LEU A 167 -18.94 13.49 -14.14
CA LEU A 167 -18.44 13.80 -12.78
C LEU A 167 -18.59 15.30 -12.46
N ARG A 168 -18.41 16.20 -13.44
CA ARG A 168 -18.64 17.65 -13.28
C ARG A 168 -20.10 17.96 -12.99
N ASP A 169 -20.99 17.39 -13.78
CA ASP A 169 -22.44 17.59 -13.66
C ASP A 169 -22.98 17.06 -12.32
N THR A 170 -22.35 16.04 -11.77
CA THR A 170 -22.73 15.46 -10.47
C THR A 170 -22.29 16.31 -9.28
N CYS A 171 -21.33 17.24 -9.44
CA CYS A 171 -20.86 18.06 -8.35
C CYS A 171 -21.93 19.02 -7.83
N SER A 172 -22.46 18.77 -6.64
CA SER A 172 -23.48 19.59 -5.99
C SER A 172 -22.94 20.85 -5.29
N ASN A 173 -21.63 20.93 -5.07
CA ASN A 173 -20.99 22.08 -4.41
C ASN A 173 -19.69 22.49 -5.11
N VAL A 174 -19.33 23.76 -4.96
CA VAL A 174 -18.20 24.38 -5.67
C VAL A 174 -16.85 23.87 -5.17
N ARG A 175 -16.74 23.49 -3.88
CA ARG A 175 -15.50 22.91 -3.32
C ARG A 175 -15.15 21.62 -4.03
N ASP A 176 -16.11 20.70 -4.15
CA ASP A 176 -15.89 19.37 -4.73
C ASP A 176 -15.57 19.48 -6.23
N LEU A 177 -16.20 20.43 -6.90
CA LEU A 177 -15.88 20.76 -8.30
C LEU A 177 -14.47 21.35 -8.44
N ALA A 178 -14.04 22.21 -7.51
CA ALA A 178 -12.67 22.74 -7.50
C ALA A 178 -11.63 21.62 -7.25
N ILE A 179 -11.90 20.68 -6.34
CA ILE A 179 -11.06 19.50 -6.10
C ILE A 179 -10.99 18.65 -7.38
N LEU A 180 -12.12 18.36 -7.99
CA LEU A 180 -12.23 17.57 -9.23
C LEU A 180 -11.37 18.18 -10.36
N GLU A 181 -11.55 19.48 -10.62
CA GLU A 181 -10.82 20.19 -11.69
C GLU A 181 -9.31 20.27 -11.41
N LEU A 182 -8.92 20.41 -10.15
CA LEU A 182 -7.51 20.40 -9.78
C LEU A 182 -6.89 19.02 -10.01
N LEU A 183 -7.58 17.94 -9.66
CA LEU A 183 -7.15 16.56 -9.93
C LEU A 183 -7.02 16.28 -11.43
N ILE A 184 -8.00 16.72 -12.23
CA ILE A 184 -8.02 16.52 -13.69
C ILE A 184 -6.85 17.25 -14.35
N SER A 185 -6.63 18.51 -13.97
CA SER A 185 -5.65 19.36 -14.67
C SER A 185 -4.20 19.08 -14.27
N THR A 186 -3.95 18.71 -13.01
CA THR A 186 -2.59 18.60 -12.48
C THR A 186 -2.08 17.17 -12.35
N GLY A 187 -2.99 16.20 -12.20
CA GLY A 187 -2.63 14.83 -11.86
C GLY A 187 -1.84 14.69 -10.56
N MET A 188 -1.92 15.66 -9.65
CA MET A 188 -1.27 15.60 -8.33
C MET A 188 -1.68 14.36 -7.54
N ARG A 189 -0.82 13.92 -6.64
CA ARG A 189 -1.19 12.91 -5.64
C ARG A 189 -2.14 13.55 -4.61
N VAL A 190 -3.11 12.76 -4.14
CA VAL A 190 -4.07 13.27 -3.13
C VAL A 190 -3.37 13.86 -1.90
N GLY A 191 -2.28 13.25 -1.44
CA GLY A 191 -1.51 13.78 -0.30
C GLY A 191 -0.77 15.10 -0.60
N GLU A 192 -0.50 15.42 -1.86
CA GLU A 192 0.04 16.73 -2.26
C GLU A 192 -1.06 17.79 -2.17
N ILE A 193 -2.27 17.50 -2.68
CA ILE A 193 -3.43 18.41 -2.63
C ILE A 193 -3.81 18.75 -1.18
N THR A 194 -3.80 17.77 -0.27
CA THR A 194 -4.19 18.00 1.13
C THR A 194 -3.22 18.92 1.90
N ARG A 195 -1.99 19.06 1.42
CA ARG A 195 -0.98 19.92 2.06
C ARG A 195 -0.99 21.35 1.55
N LEU A 196 -1.62 21.61 0.41
CA LEU A 196 -1.65 22.95 -0.19
C LEU A 196 -2.35 23.95 0.74
N ASN A 197 -1.72 25.10 0.87
CA ASN A 197 -2.29 26.32 1.42
C ASN A 197 -2.79 27.23 0.28
N ILE A 198 -3.61 28.21 0.61
CA ILE A 198 -4.06 29.22 -0.37
C ILE A 198 -2.87 30.01 -0.89
N SER A 199 -1.88 30.31 -0.04
CA SER A 199 -0.66 31.03 -0.37
C SER A 199 0.25 30.30 -1.36
N ASP A 200 0.16 28.97 -1.46
CA ASP A 200 0.98 28.18 -2.40
C ASP A 200 0.50 28.30 -3.85
N MET A 201 -0.67 28.90 -4.08
CA MET A 201 -1.31 28.98 -5.39
C MET A 201 -0.91 30.27 -6.11
N ASN A 202 -0.12 30.15 -7.16
CA ASN A 202 0.12 31.24 -8.09
C ASN A 202 -1.01 31.28 -9.17
N PHE A 203 -2.02 32.10 -8.92
CA PHE A 203 -3.15 32.24 -9.82
C PHE A 203 -2.81 32.98 -11.12
N GLN A 204 -1.75 33.77 -11.17
CA GLN A 204 -1.32 34.46 -12.37
C GLN A 204 -0.71 33.48 -13.35
N GLU A 205 0.31 32.74 -12.91
CA GLU A 205 0.99 31.72 -13.72
C GLU A 205 0.26 30.40 -13.77
N ARG A 206 -0.79 30.20 -12.97
CA ARG A 206 -1.55 28.96 -12.85
C ARG A 206 -0.65 27.77 -12.45
N SER A 207 0.20 28.00 -11.46
CA SER A 207 1.13 27.01 -10.95
C SER A 207 1.11 26.95 -9.45
N CYS A 208 1.63 25.87 -8.90
CA CYS A 208 1.95 25.72 -7.48
C CYS A 208 3.11 24.75 -7.30
N ILE A 209 3.87 24.93 -6.20
CA ILE A 209 4.94 24.00 -5.82
C ILE A 209 4.38 22.93 -4.90
N VAL A 210 4.66 21.69 -5.18
CA VAL A 210 4.23 20.55 -4.36
C VAL A 210 5.42 19.72 -3.88
N LEU A 211 5.32 19.22 -2.64
CA LEU A 211 6.30 18.34 -2.05
C LEU A 211 5.97 16.88 -2.37
N GLY A 212 6.82 16.24 -3.15
CA GLY A 212 6.72 14.83 -3.51
C GLY A 212 7.30 13.89 -2.45
N LYS A 213 7.43 12.61 -2.81
CA LYS A 213 8.07 11.60 -1.97
C LYS A 213 9.55 11.92 -1.78
N GLY A 214 10.05 11.87 -0.53
CA GLY A 214 11.43 12.20 -0.21
C GLY A 214 11.72 13.71 -0.18
N ASN A 215 10.70 14.53 0.08
CA ASN A 215 10.80 15.98 0.18
C ASN A 215 11.29 16.67 -1.11
N SER A 216 11.14 16.01 -2.28
CA SER A 216 11.47 16.61 -3.56
C SER A 216 10.38 17.59 -4.00
N GLU A 217 10.76 18.82 -4.26
CA GLU A 217 9.86 19.85 -4.80
C GLU A 217 9.69 19.70 -6.30
N ARG A 218 8.47 19.97 -6.78
CA ARG A 218 8.21 20.19 -8.20
C ARG A 218 7.10 21.20 -8.40
N GLU A 219 7.22 21.94 -9.47
CA GLU A 219 6.16 22.82 -9.95
C GLU A 219 5.13 22.01 -10.73
N VAL A 220 3.85 22.29 -10.50
CA VAL A 220 2.71 21.72 -11.22
C VAL A 220 1.83 22.85 -11.75
N TYR A 221 1.17 22.61 -12.87
CA TYR A 221 0.38 23.61 -13.58
C TYR A 221 -1.07 23.20 -13.61
N PHE A 222 -1.98 24.16 -13.39
CA PHE A 222 -3.42 23.90 -13.40
C PHE A 222 -4.11 24.72 -14.51
N SER A 223 -5.21 24.18 -15.02
CA SER A 223 -5.95 24.77 -16.13
C SER A 223 -6.67 26.07 -15.74
N ALA A 224 -7.08 26.87 -16.75
CA ALA A 224 -7.91 28.04 -16.53
C ALA A 224 -9.26 27.68 -15.85
N LYS A 225 -9.81 26.52 -16.18
CA LYS A 225 -11.06 25.98 -15.58
C LYS A 225 -10.84 25.69 -14.09
N SER A 226 -9.73 25.03 -13.72
CA SER A 226 -9.35 24.78 -12.32
C SER A 226 -9.18 26.10 -11.55
N LYS A 227 -8.45 27.11 -12.12
CA LYS A 227 -8.32 28.45 -11.53
C LYS A 227 -9.68 29.07 -11.23
N MET A 228 -10.59 29.02 -12.18
CA MET A 228 -11.92 29.61 -12.03
C MET A 228 -12.71 28.97 -10.87
N TYR A 229 -12.76 27.66 -10.79
CA TYR A 229 -13.50 26.97 -9.74
C TYR A 229 -12.85 27.07 -8.37
N ILE A 230 -11.51 27.09 -8.29
CA ILE A 230 -10.82 27.34 -7.03
C ILE A 230 -11.17 28.75 -6.53
N LYS A 231 -11.11 29.80 -7.37
CA LYS A 231 -11.49 31.15 -6.97
C LYS A 231 -12.94 31.22 -6.50
N LYS A 232 -13.89 30.67 -7.26
CA LYS A 232 -15.28 30.60 -6.84
C LYS A 232 -15.46 29.92 -5.50
N TYR A 233 -14.74 28.80 -5.26
CA TYR A 233 -14.77 28.13 -3.98
C TYR A 233 -14.22 29.02 -2.86
N LEU A 234 -13.08 29.68 -3.05
CA LEU A 234 -12.50 30.59 -2.05
C LEU A 234 -13.42 31.74 -1.69
N GLU A 235 -14.18 32.27 -2.66
CA GLU A 235 -15.23 33.30 -2.45
C GLU A 235 -16.38 32.81 -1.55
N THR A 236 -16.66 31.52 -1.52
CA THR A 236 -17.71 30.92 -0.65
C THR A 236 -17.22 30.62 0.78
N ARG A 237 -15.91 30.73 1.05
CA ARG A 237 -15.36 30.43 2.37
C ARG A 237 -15.65 31.55 3.37
N THR A 238 -15.99 31.12 4.58
CA THR A 238 -16.28 32.04 5.70
C THR A 238 -15.33 31.79 6.89
N ASP A 239 -14.32 30.92 6.71
CA ASP A 239 -13.31 30.56 7.72
C ASP A 239 -11.97 31.26 7.41
N ASN A 240 -11.05 31.24 8.40
CA ASN A 240 -9.71 31.80 8.30
C ASN A 240 -8.62 30.73 8.19
N ASN A 241 -8.98 29.47 7.84
CA ASN A 241 -8.00 28.39 7.71
C ASN A 241 -7.13 28.59 6.49
N GLU A 242 -5.82 28.49 6.65
CA GLU A 242 -4.85 28.66 5.56
C GLU A 242 -4.92 27.58 4.47
N ALA A 243 -5.48 26.39 4.80
CA ALA A 243 -5.58 25.26 3.90
C ALA A 243 -6.36 25.61 2.62
N LEU A 244 -5.88 25.16 1.45
CA LEU A 244 -6.61 25.36 0.20
C LEU A 244 -8.00 24.73 0.25
N PHE A 245 -8.13 23.51 0.79
CA PHE A 245 -9.42 22.82 0.93
C PHE A 245 -9.73 22.46 2.38
N VAL A 246 -10.93 22.81 2.82
CA VAL A 246 -11.43 22.56 4.17
C VAL A 246 -12.73 21.74 4.16
N SER A 247 -13.10 21.19 5.31
CA SER A 247 -14.41 20.57 5.55
C SER A 247 -15.53 21.58 5.33
N LEU A 248 -16.70 21.15 4.85
CA LEU A 248 -17.91 21.98 4.75
C LEU A 248 -18.62 22.14 6.10
N ILE A 249 -18.17 21.45 7.13
CA ILE A 249 -18.75 21.43 8.48
C ILE A 249 -17.77 22.08 9.43
N LYS A 250 -18.30 22.93 10.35
CA LYS A 250 -17.50 23.53 11.44
C LYS A 250 -16.77 22.43 12.22
N PRO A 251 -15.52 22.66 12.64
CA PRO A 251 -14.79 23.93 12.64
C PRO A 251 -13.99 24.21 11.34
N TYR A 252 -14.40 23.70 10.19
CA TYR A 252 -13.76 23.88 8.86
C TYR A 252 -12.28 23.45 8.83
N ASN A 253 -12.01 22.28 9.39
CA ASN A 253 -10.65 21.72 9.41
C ASN A 253 -10.14 21.43 8.01
N ARG A 254 -8.80 21.49 7.83
CA ARG A 254 -8.12 21.06 6.62
C ARG A 254 -8.64 19.68 6.16
N LEU A 255 -8.98 19.56 4.89
CA LEU A 255 -9.48 18.31 4.31
C LEU A 255 -8.33 17.30 4.16
N GLY A 256 -8.42 16.18 4.87
CA GLY A 256 -7.43 15.12 4.82
C GLY A 256 -7.57 14.21 3.59
N ILE A 257 -6.61 13.29 3.43
CA ILE A 257 -6.58 12.31 2.32
C ILE A 257 -7.91 11.54 2.23
N SER A 258 -8.37 10.97 3.33
CA SER A 258 -9.62 10.21 3.37
C SER A 258 -10.83 11.07 2.99
N GLY A 259 -10.83 12.37 3.38
CA GLY A 259 -11.89 13.29 3.01
C GLY A 259 -11.98 13.49 1.49
N ILE A 260 -10.87 13.76 0.81
CA ILE A 260 -10.85 13.88 -0.66
C ILE A 260 -11.22 12.54 -1.32
N GLU A 261 -10.73 11.41 -0.82
CA GLU A 261 -11.05 10.09 -1.35
C GLU A 261 -12.55 9.76 -1.23
N ILE A 262 -13.18 10.16 -0.13
CA ILE A 262 -14.64 9.99 0.08
C ILE A 262 -15.41 10.86 -0.92
N VAL A 263 -15.07 12.14 -1.07
CA VAL A 263 -15.68 13.05 -2.04
C VAL A 263 -15.63 12.42 -3.45
N ILE A 264 -14.45 12.05 -3.90
CA ILE A 264 -14.26 11.49 -5.26
C ILE A 264 -15.00 10.17 -5.44
N ARG A 265 -15.03 9.32 -4.40
CA ARG A 265 -15.76 8.04 -4.44
C ARG A 265 -17.26 8.25 -4.53
N ASN A 266 -17.79 9.21 -3.78
CA ASN A 266 -19.23 9.55 -3.82
C ASN A 266 -19.63 10.10 -5.16
N LEU A 267 -18.88 11.06 -5.72
CA LEU A 267 -19.11 11.57 -7.08
C LEU A 267 -19.11 10.42 -8.11
N GLY A 268 -18.18 9.48 -8.01
CA GLY A 268 -18.17 8.31 -8.89
C GLY A 268 -19.43 7.44 -8.76
N ARG A 269 -19.94 7.24 -7.53
CA ARG A 269 -21.17 6.47 -7.30
C ARG A 269 -22.41 7.18 -7.87
N GLU A 270 -22.54 8.47 -7.61
CA GLU A 270 -23.64 9.29 -8.07
C GLU A 270 -23.67 9.40 -9.63
N ALA A 271 -22.49 9.50 -10.24
CA ALA A 271 -22.32 9.50 -11.69
C ALA A 271 -22.44 8.10 -12.33
N ASN A 272 -22.66 7.03 -11.55
CA ASN A 272 -22.63 5.62 -11.99
C ASN A 272 -21.34 5.22 -12.71
N ILE A 273 -20.18 5.73 -12.22
CA ILE A 273 -18.86 5.41 -12.75
C ILE A 273 -18.11 4.55 -11.75
N ASN A 274 -17.72 3.33 -12.16
CA ASN A 274 -17.05 2.38 -11.27
C ASN A 274 -15.62 2.79 -10.92
N LYS A 275 -15.23 2.55 -9.66
CA LYS A 275 -13.87 2.66 -9.17
C LYS A 275 -13.21 4.02 -9.43
N VAL A 276 -13.93 5.11 -9.17
CA VAL A 276 -13.36 6.46 -9.22
C VAL A 276 -12.57 6.72 -7.95
N HIS A 277 -11.31 7.12 -8.11
CA HIS A 277 -10.38 7.44 -7.02
C HIS A 277 -9.27 8.39 -7.53
N PRO A 278 -8.58 9.16 -6.68
CA PRO A 278 -7.62 10.19 -7.11
C PRO A 278 -6.52 9.67 -8.07
N HIS A 279 -6.02 8.47 -7.85
CA HIS A 279 -5.02 7.86 -8.76
C HIS A 279 -5.55 7.60 -10.19
N LYS A 280 -6.88 7.44 -10.36
CA LYS A 280 -7.47 7.27 -11.69
C LYS A 280 -7.37 8.58 -12.48
N PHE A 281 -7.60 9.74 -11.85
CA PHE A 281 -7.41 11.06 -12.48
C PHE A 281 -5.96 11.30 -12.89
N ARG A 282 -5.01 10.96 -12.04
CA ARG A 282 -3.59 11.09 -12.36
C ARG A 282 -3.19 10.26 -13.59
N ARG A 283 -3.71 9.02 -13.70
CA ARG A 283 -3.52 8.19 -14.90
C ARG A 283 -4.18 8.82 -16.12
N THR A 284 -5.43 9.26 -15.99
CA THR A 284 -6.18 9.91 -17.06
C THR A 284 -5.44 11.12 -17.61
N MET A 285 -4.97 12.01 -16.74
CA MET A 285 -4.20 13.18 -17.14
C MET A 285 -2.89 12.77 -17.85
N ALA A 286 -2.16 11.79 -17.33
CA ALA A 286 -0.93 11.31 -17.96
C ALA A 286 -1.18 10.72 -19.36
N THR A 287 -2.20 9.88 -19.49
CA THR A 287 -2.58 9.28 -20.78
C THR A 287 -3.02 10.37 -21.76
N MET A 288 -3.89 11.31 -21.34
CA MET A 288 -4.30 12.43 -22.18
C MET A 288 -3.14 13.32 -22.62
N ALA A 289 -2.16 13.55 -21.75
CA ALA A 289 -0.97 14.34 -22.09
C ALA A 289 -0.13 13.64 -23.17
N VAL A 290 0.11 12.33 -23.02
CA VAL A 290 0.83 11.51 -24.01
C VAL A 290 0.04 11.44 -25.33
N ASP A 291 -1.28 11.25 -25.28
CA ASP A 291 -2.15 11.19 -26.46
C ASP A 291 -2.17 12.51 -27.25
N LYS A 292 -2.02 13.64 -26.55
CA LYS A 292 -1.87 14.97 -27.14
C LYS A 292 -0.46 15.29 -27.62
N GLY A 293 0.48 14.36 -27.49
CA GLY A 293 1.84 14.47 -28.01
C GLY A 293 2.85 15.09 -27.06
N MET A 294 2.55 15.20 -25.74
CA MET A 294 3.53 15.64 -24.75
C MET A 294 4.64 14.58 -24.63
N PRO A 295 5.93 14.97 -24.74
CA PRO A 295 7.04 14.04 -24.54
C PRO A 295 6.97 13.33 -23.19
N ILE A 296 7.31 12.03 -23.17
CA ILE A 296 7.17 11.19 -21.98
C ILE A 296 8.01 11.67 -20.80
N GLU A 297 9.17 12.28 -21.08
CA GLU A 297 10.07 12.88 -20.09
C GLU A 297 9.42 14.08 -19.41
N GLN A 298 8.67 14.88 -20.16
CA GLN A 298 7.91 16.01 -19.61
C GLN A 298 6.76 15.52 -18.74
N VAL A 299 6.05 14.48 -19.17
CA VAL A 299 5.01 13.83 -18.35
C VAL A 299 5.62 13.25 -17.07
N GLN A 300 6.78 12.60 -17.16
CA GLN A 300 7.53 12.10 -16.00
C GLN A 300 7.83 13.21 -15.00
N LYS A 301 8.38 14.33 -15.48
CA LYS A 301 8.72 15.50 -14.66
C LYS A 301 7.49 16.11 -14.02
N LEU A 302 6.41 16.30 -14.77
CA LEU A 302 5.14 16.84 -14.30
C LEU A 302 4.54 15.98 -13.19
N LEU A 303 4.58 14.66 -13.35
CA LEU A 303 4.09 13.71 -12.36
C LEU A 303 5.08 13.52 -11.17
N GLY A 304 6.34 13.85 -11.31
CA GLY A 304 7.38 13.58 -10.32
C GLY A 304 7.57 12.06 -10.11
N HIS A 305 7.75 11.32 -11.21
CA HIS A 305 8.13 9.90 -11.16
C HIS A 305 9.65 9.79 -11.19
N ILE A 306 10.24 9.17 -10.15
CA ILE A 306 11.69 8.93 -10.07
C ILE A 306 12.16 7.99 -11.20
N LYS A 307 11.32 6.99 -11.56
CA LYS A 307 11.63 6.01 -12.62
C LYS A 307 10.73 6.24 -13.82
N ILE A 308 11.31 6.30 -14.99
CA ILE A 308 10.59 6.46 -16.26
C ILE A 308 9.63 5.31 -16.53
N ASP A 309 9.99 4.07 -16.11
CA ASP A 309 9.14 2.87 -16.25
C ASP A 309 7.73 3.08 -15.71
N THR A 310 7.58 3.88 -14.63
CA THR A 310 6.27 4.21 -14.06
C THR A 310 5.45 5.08 -15.01
N THR A 311 6.10 5.91 -15.81
CA THR A 311 5.45 6.79 -16.80
C THR A 311 5.21 6.05 -18.11
N MET A 312 6.08 5.14 -18.49
CA MET A 312 5.95 4.29 -19.68
C MET A 312 4.67 3.41 -19.63
N GLU A 313 4.15 3.08 -18.44
CA GLU A 313 2.86 2.41 -18.31
C GLU A 313 1.71 3.18 -18.99
N TYR A 314 1.81 4.50 -19.12
CA TYR A 314 0.81 5.35 -19.79
C TYR A 314 1.03 5.42 -21.31
N ALA A 315 2.26 5.30 -21.79
CA ALA A 315 2.58 5.29 -23.22
C ALA A 315 2.19 3.98 -23.93
N MET A 316 2.13 2.86 -23.19
CA MET A 316 1.80 1.55 -23.74
C MET A 316 0.33 1.38 -24.13
N VAL A 317 -0.54 2.36 -23.84
CA VAL A 317 -1.98 2.22 -23.95
C VAL A 317 -2.50 2.46 -25.36
N ASN A 318 -1.74 3.09 -26.28
CA ASN A 318 -2.33 3.51 -27.55
C ASN A 318 -1.43 3.24 -28.77
N GLN A 319 -1.71 2.14 -29.51
CA GLN A 319 -1.09 1.88 -30.82
C GLN A 319 -1.38 2.96 -31.87
N ASN A 320 -2.48 3.73 -31.69
CA ASN A 320 -2.79 4.85 -32.58
C ASN A 320 -1.74 5.96 -32.49
N ASN A 321 -1.10 6.16 -31.33
CA ASN A 321 -0.03 7.13 -31.18
C ASN A 321 1.22 6.74 -31.96
N VAL A 322 1.56 5.45 -32.02
CA VAL A 322 2.67 4.94 -32.86
C VAL A 322 2.37 5.20 -34.34
N LYS A 323 1.15 4.91 -34.78
CA LYS A 323 0.73 5.14 -36.16
C LYS A 323 0.76 6.63 -36.55
N ASN A 324 0.28 7.50 -35.66
CA ASN A 324 0.27 8.95 -35.88
C ASN A 324 1.70 9.53 -35.87
N SER A 325 2.54 9.09 -34.94
CA SER A 325 3.94 9.46 -34.87
C SER A 325 4.71 8.99 -36.12
N HIS A 326 4.50 7.74 -36.56
CA HIS A 326 5.09 7.25 -37.80
C HIS A 326 4.73 8.14 -38.99
N ARG A 327 3.42 8.45 -39.15
CA ARG A 327 2.97 9.31 -40.24
C ARG A 327 3.52 10.75 -40.15
N LYS A 328 3.76 11.26 -38.94
CA LYS A 328 4.26 12.62 -38.72
C LYS A 328 5.77 12.76 -38.94
N PHE A 329 6.55 11.72 -38.64
CA PHE A 329 8.01 11.81 -38.59
C PHE A 329 8.74 10.95 -39.64
N ILE A 330 8.06 10.01 -40.29
CA ILE A 330 8.68 9.05 -41.24
C ILE A 330 8.08 9.21 -42.67
N SER A 331 6.86 9.69 -42.80
CA SER A 331 6.24 10.02 -44.07
C SER A 331 6.24 11.52 -44.29
#